data_9749126c7ef7dc2baeef410ed11fc006
#
_entry.id   9749126c7ef7dc2baeef410ed11fc006
#
_cell.length_a   1.000
_cell.length_b   1.000
_cell.length_c   1.000
_cell.angle_alpha   90.00
_cell.angle_beta   90.00
_cell.angle_gamma   90.00
#
_symmetry.space_group_name_H-M   'P 1'
#
loop_
_entity.id
_entity.type
_entity.pdbx_description
1 polymer ?
#
loop_
_entity_poly.entity_id
_entity_poly.type
_entity_poly.pdbx_seq_one_letter_code
_entity_poly.pdbx_strand_id
1 'polypeptide(L)'
;SGLVCWGEVPYLDEMPESLDNPKNLVAGLAHICLNDDNGTQCSGFSWTGDGSVNPPESFASPVLLTSSPLSLYTCGFQDRWLCWGGGYTHEVPEELAGADTTVPGYLQACSITNGEIGCWGEGSFGPLKADVPANITNPQKVSVGLLHACTIADEGVVCWGEDLSSDDLIIKPPVYL
;
A
#
# COMPACT_ATOMS: atom_id res chain seq x y z
N SER A 1 1.54 -9.73 25.05
CA SER A 1 0.20 -9.51 24.45
C SER A 1 0.26 -10.00 23.00
N GLY A 2 -0.73 -10.78 22.58
CA GLY A 2 -0.77 -11.36 21.24
C GLY A 2 -1.64 -10.57 20.28
N LEU A 3 -1.60 -10.97 19.01
CA LEU A 3 -2.48 -10.49 17.95
C LEU A 3 -3.86 -11.15 18.11
N VAL A 4 -4.93 -10.39 17.95
CA VAL A 4 -6.29 -10.89 17.89
C VAL A 4 -6.88 -10.54 16.54
N CYS A 5 -7.25 -11.55 15.77
CA CYS A 5 -7.92 -11.42 14.49
C CYS A 5 -9.34 -11.96 14.57
N TRP A 6 -10.24 -11.42 13.75
CA TRP A 6 -11.61 -11.90 13.60
C TRP A 6 -12.04 -11.84 12.14
N GLY A 7 -12.98 -12.65 11.75
CA GLY A 7 -13.41 -12.84 10.37
C GLY A 7 -12.91 -14.16 9.78
N GLU A 8 -13.23 -14.42 8.53
CA GLU A 8 -12.69 -15.56 7.79
C GLU A 8 -11.34 -15.14 7.18
N VAL A 9 -10.26 -15.54 7.80
CA VAL A 9 -8.90 -15.31 7.28
C VAL A 9 -8.20 -16.66 7.16
N PRO A 10 -8.13 -17.24 5.97
CA PRO A 10 -7.32 -18.42 5.75
C PRO A 10 -5.84 -18.05 5.93
N TYR A 11 -5.06 -18.95 6.53
CA TYR A 11 -3.59 -18.85 6.61
C TYR A 11 -3.00 -17.92 7.68
N LEU A 12 -3.72 -17.60 8.77
CA LEU A 12 -3.14 -16.86 9.91
C LEU A 12 -2.42 -17.74 10.96
N ASP A 13 -2.31 -19.02 10.71
CA ASP A 13 -1.76 -19.99 11.68
C ASP A 13 -0.24 -19.83 11.92
N GLU A 14 0.42 -18.99 11.14
CA GLU A 14 1.87 -18.76 11.21
C GLU A 14 2.28 -17.50 11.99
N MET A 15 1.32 -16.78 12.58
CA MET A 15 1.65 -15.60 13.38
C MET A 15 2.19 -16.00 14.77
N PRO A 16 3.17 -15.25 15.30
CA PRO A 16 3.75 -15.56 16.60
C PRO A 16 2.71 -15.46 17.72
N GLU A 17 2.74 -16.40 18.66
CA GLU A 17 1.86 -16.41 19.84
C GLU A 17 2.10 -15.23 20.77
N SER A 18 3.29 -14.62 20.73
CA SER A 18 3.66 -13.47 21.56
C SER A 18 4.40 -12.42 20.75
N LEU A 19 4.13 -11.17 21.02
CA LEU A 19 4.74 -10.00 20.37
C LEU A 19 5.47 -9.16 21.39
N ASP A 20 6.68 -8.72 21.03
CA ASP A 20 7.51 -7.85 21.84
C ASP A 20 7.38 -6.41 21.34
N ASN A 21 6.66 -5.57 22.11
CA ASN A 21 6.45 -4.16 21.82
C ASN A 21 5.96 -3.92 20.36
N PRO A 22 4.77 -4.45 19.98
CA PRO A 22 4.26 -4.31 18.62
C PRO A 22 4.03 -2.85 18.25
N LYS A 23 4.45 -2.46 17.05
CA LYS A 23 4.48 -1.06 16.58
C LYS A 23 3.49 -0.81 15.45
N ASN A 24 3.61 -1.56 14.37
CA ASN A 24 2.78 -1.37 13.18
C ASN A 24 2.07 -2.68 12.84
N LEU A 25 0.83 -2.56 12.42
CA LEU A 25 0.04 -3.66 11.89
C LEU A 25 -0.68 -3.18 10.63
N VAL A 26 -0.54 -3.92 9.56
CA VAL A 26 -1.23 -3.66 8.30
C VAL A 26 -1.86 -4.93 7.77
N ALA A 27 -2.98 -4.78 7.07
CA ALA A 27 -3.69 -5.87 6.43
C ALA A 27 -3.88 -5.58 4.94
N GLY A 28 -3.54 -6.56 4.12
CA GLY A 28 -3.83 -6.59 2.70
C GLY A 28 -5.05 -7.45 2.38
N LEU A 29 -5.21 -7.82 1.11
CA LEU A 29 -6.34 -8.63 0.64
C LEU A 29 -6.33 -10.04 1.26
N ALA A 30 -5.18 -10.66 1.38
CA ALA A 30 -5.04 -12.04 1.87
C ALA A 30 -3.79 -12.24 2.74
N HIS A 31 -3.27 -11.16 3.32
CA HIS A 31 -2.11 -11.21 4.21
C HIS A 31 -2.19 -10.12 5.26
N ILE A 32 -1.44 -10.31 6.32
CA ILE A 32 -1.18 -9.30 7.35
C ILE A 32 0.32 -9.22 7.59
N CYS A 33 0.81 -8.04 7.90
CA CYS A 33 2.17 -7.81 8.35
C CYS A 33 2.18 -6.96 9.61
N LEU A 34 3.06 -7.28 10.51
CA LEU A 34 3.32 -6.47 11.70
C LEU A 34 4.83 -6.37 11.94
N ASN A 35 5.23 -5.35 12.65
CA ASN A 35 6.57 -5.29 13.21
C ASN A 35 6.54 -5.09 14.73
N ASP A 36 7.48 -5.73 15.38
CA ASP A 36 7.78 -5.63 16.78
C ASP A 36 9.30 -5.46 16.99
N ASP A 37 9.79 -5.62 18.22
CA ASP A 37 11.22 -5.49 18.49
C ASP A 37 12.07 -6.64 17.90
N ASN A 38 11.45 -7.75 17.48
CA ASN A 38 12.12 -8.88 16.81
C ASN A 38 12.18 -8.74 15.28
N GLY A 39 11.50 -7.74 14.71
CA GLY A 39 11.48 -7.47 13.28
C GLY A 39 10.09 -7.49 12.67
N THR A 40 10.04 -7.67 11.34
CA THR A 40 8.79 -7.74 10.59
C THR A 40 8.40 -9.18 10.34
N GLN A 41 7.17 -9.50 10.65
CA GLN A 41 6.57 -10.80 10.45
C GLN A 41 5.27 -10.65 9.65
N CYS A 42 5.11 -11.47 8.64
CA CYS A 42 3.91 -11.49 7.81
C CYS A 42 3.33 -12.91 7.77
N SER A 43 2.02 -13.00 7.69
CA SER A 43 1.30 -14.25 7.46
C SER A 43 0.20 -14.04 6.43
N GLY A 44 -0.12 -15.07 5.68
CA GLY A 44 -1.17 -15.01 4.68
C GLY A 44 -0.83 -15.76 3.41
N PHE A 45 -1.61 -15.51 2.37
CA PHE A 45 -1.47 -16.17 1.08
C PHE A 45 -0.62 -15.35 0.12
N SER A 46 0.39 -15.99 -0.47
CA SER A 46 1.15 -15.43 -1.59
C SER A 46 0.62 -15.99 -2.92
N TRP A 47 0.24 -15.09 -3.82
CA TRP A 47 -0.27 -15.46 -5.15
C TRP A 47 0.81 -15.96 -6.11
N THR A 48 2.07 -15.85 -5.74
CA THR A 48 3.20 -16.27 -6.58
C THR A 48 3.57 -17.73 -6.48
N GLY A 49 3.04 -18.44 -5.50
CA GLY A 49 3.44 -19.80 -5.22
C GLY A 49 4.83 -19.97 -4.63
N ASP A 50 5.61 -18.90 -4.46
CA ASP A 50 6.88 -18.89 -3.72
C ASP A 50 6.67 -18.79 -2.20
N GLY A 51 5.41 -18.59 -1.79
CA GLY A 51 5.01 -18.55 -0.38
C GLY A 51 5.49 -17.31 0.40
N SER A 52 6.25 -16.42 -0.24
CA SER A 52 6.87 -15.32 0.50
C SER A 52 5.95 -14.12 0.64
N VAL A 53 5.34 -14.00 1.80
CA VAL A 53 4.71 -12.77 2.27
C VAL A 53 5.63 -11.96 3.18
N ASN A 54 6.78 -12.53 3.56
CA ASN A 54 7.76 -11.91 4.43
C ASN A 54 8.69 -10.96 3.67
N PRO A 55 9.19 -9.88 4.31
CA PRO A 55 10.18 -9.01 3.70
C PRO A 55 11.48 -9.76 3.42
N PRO A 56 12.29 -9.30 2.45
CA PRO A 56 13.64 -9.81 2.26
C PRO A 56 14.48 -9.65 3.53
N GLU A 57 15.43 -10.57 3.77
CA GLU A 57 16.30 -10.54 4.96
C GLU A 57 17.04 -9.20 5.14
N SER A 58 17.40 -8.55 4.03
CA SER A 58 18.04 -7.23 4.04
C SER A 58 17.10 -6.09 4.49
N PHE A 59 15.81 -6.40 4.66
CA PHE A 59 14.77 -5.43 5.01
C PHE A 59 13.90 -5.94 6.16
N ALA A 60 14.52 -6.43 7.21
CA ALA A 60 13.85 -7.15 8.29
C ALA A 60 13.21 -6.24 9.36
N SER A 61 13.52 -4.95 9.39
CA SER A 61 13.10 -4.06 10.48
C SER A 61 12.67 -2.67 9.99
N PRO A 62 11.67 -2.58 9.09
CA PRO A 62 11.14 -1.30 8.69
C PRO A 62 10.51 -0.56 9.88
N VAL A 63 10.63 0.75 9.90
CA VAL A 63 10.04 1.60 10.96
C VAL A 63 8.57 1.90 10.68
N LEU A 64 8.13 1.74 9.44
CA LEU A 64 6.76 1.96 9.00
C LEU A 64 6.35 0.86 8.01
N LEU A 65 5.12 0.38 8.15
CA LEU A 65 4.48 -0.52 7.19
C LEU A 65 3.26 0.15 6.60
N THR A 66 2.99 -0.12 5.33
CA THR A 66 1.75 0.29 4.65
C THR A 66 1.20 -0.85 3.80
N SER A 67 -0.11 -0.99 3.81
CA SER A 67 -0.87 -1.87 2.95
C SER A 67 -2.26 -1.28 2.74
N SER A 68 -3.04 -1.83 1.85
CA SER A 68 -4.45 -1.50 1.69
C SER A 68 -5.30 -2.78 1.60
N PRO A 69 -6.59 -2.73 1.91
CA PRO A 69 -7.45 -3.93 1.91
C PRO A 69 -7.53 -4.68 0.58
N LEU A 70 -7.15 -4.05 -0.51
CA LEU A 70 -7.09 -4.66 -1.84
C LEU A 70 -5.66 -5.00 -2.27
N SER A 71 -4.65 -4.64 -1.49
CA SER A 71 -3.26 -4.89 -1.86
C SER A 71 -2.90 -6.35 -1.72
N LEU A 72 -2.17 -6.86 -2.71
CA LEU A 72 -1.54 -8.19 -2.68
C LEU A 72 -0.15 -8.15 -2.05
N TYR A 73 0.36 -6.97 -1.71
CA TYR A 73 1.71 -6.74 -1.21
C TYR A 73 1.74 -5.68 -0.10
N THR A 74 2.82 -5.66 0.62
CA THR A 74 3.11 -4.68 1.68
C THR A 74 4.29 -3.82 1.27
N CYS A 75 4.25 -2.55 1.60
CA CYS A 75 5.41 -1.67 1.53
C CYS A 75 5.89 -1.31 2.93
N GLY A 76 7.19 -1.19 3.10
CA GLY A 76 7.80 -0.76 4.35
C GLY A 76 8.90 0.28 4.10
N PHE A 77 9.13 1.12 5.11
CA PHE A 77 10.20 2.11 5.11
C PHE A 77 11.23 1.75 6.18
N GLN A 78 12.49 1.67 5.80
CA GLN A 78 13.61 1.52 6.72
C GLN A 78 14.57 2.71 6.56
N ASP A 79 15.31 2.79 5.50
CA ASP A 79 16.12 3.92 5.01
C ASP A 79 15.61 4.39 3.63
N ARG A 80 14.81 3.56 3.01
CA ARG A 80 14.07 3.78 1.77
C ARG A 80 12.81 2.93 1.76
N TRP A 81 11.89 3.22 0.87
CA TRP A 81 10.75 2.36 0.62
C TRP A 81 11.13 1.11 -0.15
N LEU A 82 10.57 -0.01 0.27
CA LEU A 82 10.62 -1.29 -0.42
C LEU A 82 9.25 -1.95 -0.30
N CYS A 83 8.80 -2.58 -1.38
CA CYS A 83 7.54 -3.33 -1.40
C CYS A 83 7.82 -4.81 -1.69
N TRP A 84 7.06 -5.72 -1.04
CA TRP A 84 7.24 -7.16 -1.17
C TRP A 84 5.91 -7.91 -1.12
N GLY A 85 5.87 -9.12 -1.64
CA GLY A 85 4.68 -9.97 -1.76
C GLY A 85 4.04 -9.88 -3.14
N GLY A 86 2.94 -10.60 -3.34
CA GLY A 86 2.06 -10.49 -4.51
C GLY A 86 2.60 -10.90 -5.87
N GLY A 87 3.85 -11.29 -5.98
CA GLY A 87 4.44 -11.89 -7.18
C GLY A 87 4.75 -11.02 -8.35
N TYR A 88 4.64 -9.76 -8.19
CA TYR A 88 5.13 -8.77 -9.14
C TYR A 88 6.35 -8.07 -8.56
N THR A 89 7.27 -7.67 -9.41
CA THR A 89 8.41 -6.84 -8.98
C THR A 89 7.88 -5.46 -8.64
N HIS A 90 7.67 -5.24 -7.36
CA HIS A 90 7.26 -3.93 -6.87
C HIS A 90 8.49 -3.07 -6.56
N GLU A 91 9.39 -2.96 -7.55
CA GLU A 91 10.51 -2.03 -7.44
C GLU A 91 9.95 -0.61 -7.31
N VAL A 92 10.20 -0.02 -6.17
CA VAL A 92 9.91 1.40 -5.96
C VAL A 92 10.88 2.19 -6.83
N PRO A 93 10.39 3.07 -7.74
CA PRO A 93 11.27 3.91 -8.54
C PRO A 93 12.25 4.68 -7.66
N GLU A 94 13.49 4.84 -8.11
CA GLU A 94 14.57 5.43 -7.29
C GLU A 94 14.21 6.84 -6.82
N GLU A 95 13.55 7.61 -7.66
CA GLU A 95 13.06 8.95 -7.35
C GLU A 95 11.97 8.98 -6.26
N LEU A 96 11.30 7.83 -6.01
CA LEU A 96 10.23 7.69 -4.99
C LEU A 96 10.69 6.87 -3.78
N ALA A 97 11.89 6.29 -3.81
CA ALA A 97 12.38 5.44 -2.74
C ALA A 97 12.55 6.16 -1.40
N GLY A 98 12.76 7.48 -1.43
CA GLY A 98 12.83 8.35 -0.25
C GLY A 98 11.55 9.15 0.03
N ALA A 99 10.40 8.74 -0.50
CA ALA A 99 9.15 9.46 -0.36
C ALA A 99 8.70 9.61 1.11
N ASP A 100 7.93 10.66 1.41
CA ASP A 100 7.35 10.90 2.72
C ASP A 100 6.32 9.83 3.11
N THR A 101 5.61 9.31 2.12
CA THR A 101 4.64 8.22 2.27
C THR A 101 4.52 7.40 1.00
N THR A 102 4.22 6.13 1.15
CA THR A 102 3.93 5.19 0.06
C THR A 102 2.72 4.37 0.44
N VAL A 103 1.74 4.28 -0.46
CA VAL A 103 0.51 3.52 -0.24
C VAL A 103 0.30 2.55 -1.40
N PRO A 104 0.34 1.23 -1.12
CA PRO A 104 0.03 0.22 -2.13
C PRO A 104 -1.47 0.10 -2.36
N GLY A 105 -1.85 -0.11 -3.62
CA GLY A 105 -3.17 -0.57 -4.05
C GLY A 105 -3.12 -2.03 -4.48
N TYR A 106 -3.93 -2.43 -5.47
CA TYR A 106 -3.99 -3.83 -5.94
C TYR A 106 -2.72 -4.24 -6.70
N LEU A 107 -2.40 -3.56 -7.79
CA LEU A 107 -1.20 -3.79 -8.64
C LEU A 107 -0.36 -2.52 -8.82
N GLN A 108 -0.62 -1.50 -8.07
CA GLN A 108 -0.02 -0.19 -8.22
C GLN A 108 0.13 0.48 -6.86
N ALA A 109 1.03 1.41 -6.75
CA ALA A 109 1.24 2.20 -5.56
C ALA A 109 1.40 3.67 -5.91
N CYS A 110 1.13 4.53 -4.96
CA CYS A 110 1.42 5.95 -5.06
C CYS A 110 2.21 6.42 -3.84
N SER A 111 3.08 7.38 -4.06
CA SER A 111 3.87 8.07 -3.04
C SER A 111 3.65 9.58 -3.10
N ILE A 112 3.86 10.23 -1.97
CA ILE A 112 4.04 11.67 -1.91
C ILE A 112 5.53 11.93 -1.63
N THR A 113 6.14 12.76 -2.46
CA THR A 113 7.55 13.15 -2.36
C THR A 113 7.69 14.63 -2.65
N ASN A 114 8.22 15.40 -1.68
CA ASN A 114 8.43 16.85 -1.84
C ASN A 114 7.17 17.62 -2.29
N GLY A 115 5.99 17.18 -1.86
CA GLY A 115 4.72 17.81 -2.24
C GLY A 115 4.21 17.46 -3.63
N GLU A 116 4.75 16.41 -4.27
CA GLU A 116 4.29 15.87 -5.53
C GLU A 116 3.84 14.42 -5.37
N ILE A 117 2.91 13.97 -6.21
CA ILE A 117 2.43 12.58 -6.23
C ILE A 117 3.11 11.85 -7.38
N GLY A 118 3.76 10.74 -7.06
CA GLY A 118 4.25 9.75 -8.03
C GLY A 118 3.55 8.42 -7.85
N CYS A 119 3.04 7.84 -8.93
CA CYS A 119 2.44 6.51 -8.90
C CYS A 119 3.21 5.56 -9.82
N TRP A 120 3.26 4.27 -9.45
CA TRP A 120 3.92 3.22 -10.25
C TRP A 120 3.18 1.90 -10.08
N GLY A 121 3.53 0.92 -10.88
CA GLY A 121 2.98 -0.44 -10.86
C GLY A 121 2.95 -1.05 -12.24
N GLU A 122 2.67 -2.35 -12.28
CA GLU A 122 2.54 -3.13 -13.52
C GLU A 122 1.10 -3.57 -13.71
N GLY A 123 0.72 -3.72 -14.98
CA GLY A 123 -0.51 -4.42 -15.37
C GLY A 123 -1.30 -3.76 -16.47
N SER A 124 -2.12 -4.60 -17.14
CA SER A 124 -3.05 -4.20 -18.19
C SER A 124 -4.20 -3.30 -17.70
N PHE A 125 -4.25 -3.05 -16.41
CA PHE A 125 -5.25 -2.20 -15.75
C PHE A 125 -4.75 -0.78 -15.48
N GLY A 126 -3.72 -0.39 -16.09
CA GLY A 126 -3.12 0.62 -16.27
C GLY A 126 -2.73 1.91 -15.80
N PRO A 127 -3.49 2.97 -15.85
CA PRO A 127 -2.81 4.26 -15.98
C PRO A 127 -2.86 5.16 -14.76
N LEU A 128 -2.87 4.68 -13.52
CA LEU A 128 -2.76 5.61 -12.39
C LEU A 128 -1.52 6.50 -12.48
N LYS A 129 -0.44 5.96 -13.09
CA LYS A 129 0.79 6.72 -13.32
C LYS A 129 0.61 7.83 -14.35
N ALA A 130 -0.23 7.59 -15.39
CA ALA A 130 -0.40 8.54 -16.49
C ALA A 130 -1.41 9.65 -16.17
N ASP A 131 -2.28 9.42 -15.19
CA ASP A 131 -3.46 10.26 -14.98
C ASP A 131 -3.44 11.09 -13.69
N VAL A 132 -2.28 11.15 -13.00
CA VAL A 132 -2.18 12.07 -11.84
C VAL A 132 -2.44 13.50 -12.32
N PRO A 133 -3.48 14.17 -11.81
CA PRO A 133 -3.80 15.52 -12.24
C PRO A 133 -2.68 16.51 -11.95
N ALA A 134 -2.27 17.28 -12.96
CA ALA A 134 -1.14 18.22 -12.85
C ALA A 134 -1.42 19.44 -11.96
N ASN A 135 -2.68 19.66 -11.57
CA ASN A 135 -3.11 20.82 -10.78
C ASN A 135 -3.29 20.50 -9.29
N ILE A 136 -2.79 19.38 -8.80
CA ILE A 136 -2.81 19.06 -7.36
C ILE A 136 -1.74 19.90 -6.65
N THR A 137 -2.15 20.65 -5.62
CA THR A 137 -1.25 21.46 -4.80
C THR A 137 -1.23 20.96 -3.35
N ASN A 138 -0.03 20.82 -2.78
CA ASN A 138 0.19 20.44 -1.40
C ASN A 138 -0.55 19.13 -1.00
N PRO A 139 -0.34 17.99 -1.70
CA PRO A 139 -0.96 16.74 -1.33
C PRO A 139 -0.50 16.30 0.06
N GLN A 140 -1.44 15.95 0.93
CA GLN A 140 -1.17 15.59 2.33
C GLN A 140 -1.30 14.08 2.58
N LYS A 141 -2.24 13.44 1.90
CA LYS A 141 -2.49 11.99 2.00
C LYS A 141 -2.95 11.46 0.66
N VAL A 142 -2.47 10.29 0.32
CA VAL A 142 -2.94 9.53 -0.84
C VAL A 142 -3.57 8.22 -0.38
N SER A 143 -4.59 7.77 -1.07
CA SER A 143 -5.21 6.46 -0.91
C SER A 143 -5.37 5.83 -2.27
N VAL A 144 -5.03 4.54 -2.37
CA VAL A 144 -5.01 3.81 -3.64
C VAL A 144 -5.96 2.64 -3.56
N GLY A 145 -6.88 2.58 -4.51
CA GLY A 145 -7.84 1.50 -4.68
C GLY A 145 -7.40 0.50 -5.75
N LEU A 146 -8.38 -0.14 -6.39
CA LEU A 146 -8.15 -1.11 -7.45
C LEU A 146 -7.66 -0.44 -8.73
N LEU A 147 -8.39 0.56 -9.22
CA LEU A 147 -8.13 1.26 -10.49
C LEU A 147 -8.18 2.79 -10.35
N HIS A 148 -8.23 3.30 -9.11
CA HIS A 148 -8.31 4.72 -8.83
C HIS A 148 -7.47 5.07 -7.61
N ALA A 149 -7.13 6.34 -7.51
CA ALA A 149 -6.52 6.91 -6.32
C ALA A 149 -7.15 8.24 -5.98
N CYS A 150 -7.07 8.63 -4.72
CA CYS A 150 -7.53 9.93 -4.23
C CYS A 150 -6.47 10.54 -3.33
N THR A 151 -6.39 11.86 -3.34
CA THR A 151 -5.57 12.63 -2.42
C THR A 151 -6.38 13.70 -1.70
N ILE A 152 -5.93 14.08 -0.52
CA ILE A 152 -6.34 15.31 0.15
C ILE A 152 -5.29 16.36 -0.18
N ALA A 153 -5.69 17.47 -0.76
CA ALA A 153 -4.84 18.56 -1.20
C ALA A 153 -5.48 19.91 -0.90
N ASP A 154 -4.85 21.00 -1.29
CA ASP A 154 -5.43 22.36 -1.06
C ASP A 154 -6.76 22.56 -1.81
N GLU A 155 -6.96 21.85 -2.92
CA GLU A 155 -8.22 21.84 -3.69
C GLU A 155 -9.33 21.00 -3.02
N GLY A 156 -9.06 20.34 -1.90
CA GLY A 156 -9.92 19.39 -1.24
C GLY A 156 -9.58 17.95 -1.61
N VAL A 157 -10.57 17.10 -1.83
CA VAL A 157 -10.36 15.70 -2.26
C VAL A 157 -10.32 15.66 -3.79
N VAL A 158 -9.20 15.20 -4.33
CA VAL A 158 -9.02 15.00 -5.77
C VAL A 158 -8.81 13.51 -6.05
N CYS A 159 -9.60 12.94 -6.94
CA CYS A 159 -9.52 11.54 -7.34
C CYS A 159 -9.22 11.42 -8.84
N TRP A 160 -8.50 10.35 -9.22
CA TRP A 160 -8.17 10.01 -10.61
C TRP A 160 -8.08 8.49 -10.81
N GLY A 161 -8.04 8.05 -12.05
CA GLY A 161 -7.98 6.65 -12.43
C GLY A 161 -9.11 6.23 -13.35
N GLU A 162 -9.32 4.93 -13.54
CA GLU A 162 -10.39 4.40 -14.36
C GLU A 162 -11.72 4.41 -13.61
N ASP A 163 -12.75 4.91 -14.29
CA ASP A 163 -14.12 4.78 -13.86
C ASP A 163 -14.74 3.51 -14.48
N LEU A 164 -15.03 2.53 -13.63
CA LEU A 164 -15.71 1.29 -14.03
C LEU A 164 -17.23 1.44 -14.05
N SER A 165 -17.76 2.59 -13.63
CA SER A 165 -19.18 2.88 -13.66
C SER A 165 -19.54 3.77 -14.85
N SER A 166 -20.68 3.50 -15.47
CA SER A 166 -21.23 4.35 -16.52
C SER A 166 -21.68 5.74 -16.06
N ASP A 167 -21.53 6.03 -14.75
CA ASP A 167 -22.16 7.18 -14.12
C ASP A 167 -21.18 8.26 -13.61
N ASP A 168 -19.90 8.20 -13.91
CA ASP A 168 -18.88 9.22 -13.52
C ASP A 168 -18.80 9.48 -11.98
N LEU A 169 -19.42 8.66 -11.15
CA LEU A 169 -19.64 8.96 -9.73
C LEU A 169 -18.50 8.50 -8.81
N ILE A 170 -17.66 7.59 -9.26
CA ILE A 170 -16.65 6.94 -8.39
C ILE A 170 -15.42 7.80 -8.21
N ILE A 171 -15.03 8.55 -9.22
CA ILE A 171 -13.79 9.36 -9.20
C ILE A 171 -14.03 10.86 -8.93
N LYS A 172 -15.29 11.28 -8.83
CA LYS A 172 -15.61 12.66 -8.44
C LYS A 172 -16.14 12.68 -7.01
N PRO A 173 -15.36 13.20 -6.05
CA PRO A 173 -15.88 13.38 -4.70
C PRO A 173 -17.08 14.34 -4.74
N PRO A 174 -18.10 14.12 -3.88
CA PRO A 174 -19.22 15.02 -3.81
C PRO A 174 -18.73 16.43 -3.45
N VAL A 175 -19.17 17.42 -4.23
CA VAL A 175 -18.91 18.83 -3.92
C VAL A 175 -19.88 19.19 -2.78
N TYR A 176 -19.39 19.19 -1.56
CA TYR A 176 -20.10 19.78 -0.45
C TYR A 176 -19.97 21.31 -0.55
N LEU A 177 -21.10 21.98 -0.80
CA LEU A 177 -21.20 23.43 -0.79
C LEU A 177 -21.15 23.98 0.63
#